data_155db9761a9b67b86e1c796d6868ebb7
#
_entry.id   155db9761a9b67b86e1c796d6868ebb7
#
_cell.length_a   1.000
_cell.length_b   1.000
_cell.length_c   1.000
_cell.angle_alpha   90.00
_cell.angle_beta   90.00
_cell.angle_gamma   90.00
#
_symmetry.space_group_name_H-M   'P 1'
#
loop_
_entity.id
_entity.type
_entity.pdbx_description
1 polymer ?
#
loop_
_entity_poly.entity_id
_entity_poly.type
_entity_poly.pdbx_seq_one_letter_code
_entity_poly.pdbx_strand_id
1 'polypeptide(L)'
;MVALSEKTTIPLPVDQVWSLLSDPALVASCIPGATLSPDQGDGLWRGSVRVKFGPTVAIFRGEANLAFDHDARTCTIEGRGIDGRGASRALASGVVKVSGADTTELAVDGSFTVSGPLETFANAGGVHVARALLAEFSANMAKLVAERGAPVSPPPVSPLNAGELPTAPADAMLAPPPAAAELSAFNLLWRAFLSWLRGK
;
A
#
# COMPACT_ATOMS: atom_id res chain seq x y z
N MET A 1 22.87 -8.01 13.14
CA MET A 1 22.46 -8.06 11.72
C MET A 1 21.64 -9.32 11.50
N VAL A 2 20.47 -9.20 10.91
CA VAL A 2 19.54 -10.30 10.66
C VAL A 2 19.45 -10.47 9.14
N ALA A 3 19.76 -11.67 8.64
CA ALA A 3 19.63 -11.99 7.22
C ALA A 3 18.20 -12.44 6.92
N LEU A 4 17.71 -12.11 5.75
CA LEU A 4 16.42 -12.50 5.20
C LEU A 4 16.64 -13.03 3.79
N SER A 5 16.16 -14.25 3.51
CA SER A 5 16.10 -14.82 2.18
C SER A 5 14.76 -15.52 2.07
N GLU A 6 13.83 -14.92 1.33
CA GLU A 6 12.45 -15.38 1.25
C GLU A 6 11.97 -15.36 -0.19
N LYS A 7 11.11 -16.33 -0.50
CA LYS A 7 10.43 -16.42 -1.78
C LYS A 7 8.93 -16.50 -1.56
N THR A 8 8.19 -15.80 -2.39
CA THR A 8 6.74 -15.88 -2.40
C THR A 8 6.22 -15.92 -3.82
N THR A 9 5.08 -16.54 -4.02
CA THR A 9 4.43 -16.65 -5.32
C THR A 9 3.24 -15.70 -5.37
N ILE A 10 3.18 -14.91 -6.41
CA ILE A 10 2.05 -14.02 -6.72
C ILE A 10 1.34 -14.61 -7.94
N PRO A 11 0.05 -14.95 -7.86
CA PRO A 11 -0.70 -15.60 -8.97
C PRO A 11 -1.08 -14.57 -10.04
N LEU A 12 -0.09 -13.88 -10.60
CA LEU A 12 -0.22 -12.83 -11.60
C LEU A 12 0.95 -12.90 -12.59
N PRO A 13 0.76 -12.47 -13.84
CA PRO A 13 1.82 -12.38 -14.82
C PRO A 13 2.97 -11.48 -14.38
N VAL A 14 4.20 -11.91 -14.69
CA VAL A 14 5.43 -11.24 -14.24
C VAL A 14 5.51 -9.77 -14.67
N ASP A 15 5.04 -9.44 -15.85
CA ASP A 15 5.09 -8.07 -16.38
C ASP A 15 4.12 -7.14 -15.61
N GLN A 16 2.96 -7.66 -15.17
CA GLN A 16 2.04 -6.91 -14.34
C GLN A 16 2.63 -6.65 -12.95
N VAL A 17 3.22 -7.68 -12.34
CA VAL A 17 3.86 -7.55 -11.02
C VAL A 17 5.05 -6.60 -11.10
N TRP A 18 5.89 -6.72 -12.13
CA TRP A 18 7.05 -5.84 -12.30
C TRP A 18 6.65 -4.38 -12.51
N SER A 19 5.64 -4.11 -13.31
CA SER A 19 5.09 -2.77 -13.52
C SER A 19 4.66 -2.11 -12.20
N LEU A 20 4.04 -2.87 -11.28
CA LEU A 20 3.64 -2.38 -9.97
C LEU A 20 4.83 -2.20 -9.03
N LEU A 21 5.78 -3.12 -9.03
CA LEU A 21 6.99 -3.06 -8.20
C LEU A 21 7.92 -1.91 -8.60
N SER A 22 7.83 -1.45 -9.84
CA SER A 22 8.61 -0.31 -10.33
C SER A 22 8.00 1.04 -9.96
N ASP A 23 6.83 1.05 -9.30
CA ASP A 23 6.19 2.27 -8.79
C ASP A 23 6.23 2.28 -7.25
N PRO A 24 7.11 3.10 -6.64
CA PRO A 24 7.26 3.14 -5.18
C PRO A 24 5.99 3.55 -4.43
N ALA A 25 5.11 4.34 -5.02
CA ALA A 25 3.85 4.72 -4.39
C ALA A 25 2.89 3.53 -4.30
N LEU A 26 2.83 2.71 -5.35
CA LEU A 26 2.04 1.48 -5.36
C LEU A 26 2.62 0.43 -4.41
N VAL A 27 3.95 0.26 -4.43
CA VAL A 27 4.64 -0.64 -3.47
C VAL A 27 4.33 -0.24 -2.03
N ALA A 28 4.45 1.05 -1.69
CA ALA A 28 4.15 1.53 -0.34
C ALA A 28 2.69 1.28 0.06
N SER A 29 1.73 1.39 -0.87
CA SER A 29 0.32 1.10 -0.60
C SER A 29 0.05 -0.37 -0.30
N CYS A 30 0.89 -1.28 -0.80
CA CYS A 30 0.79 -2.71 -0.55
C CYS A 30 1.50 -3.15 0.75
N ILE A 31 2.42 -2.34 1.29
CA ILE A 31 3.13 -2.67 2.54
C ILE A 31 2.25 -2.29 3.74
N PRO A 32 1.86 -3.24 4.60
CA PRO A 32 1.00 -2.95 5.74
C PRO A 32 1.67 -1.99 6.72
N GLY A 33 0.97 -0.91 7.03
CA GLY A 33 1.45 0.12 7.94
C GLY A 33 2.48 1.07 7.36
N ALA A 34 2.77 1.01 6.07
CA ALA A 34 3.62 1.99 5.40
C ALA A 34 2.83 3.25 5.02
N THR A 35 3.54 4.37 5.04
CA THR A 35 3.04 5.66 4.54
C THR A 35 4.20 6.32 3.80
N LEU A 36 4.00 6.64 2.54
CA LEU A 36 4.97 7.35 1.71
C LEU A 36 4.74 8.86 1.82
N SER A 37 5.82 9.61 1.95
CA SER A 37 5.81 11.07 1.86
C SER A 37 5.86 11.51 0.39
N PRO A 38 5.43 12.74 0.07
CA PRO A 38 5.58 13.27 -1.28
C PRO A 38 7.05 13.22 -1.75
N ASP A 39 7.24 12.88 -3.02
CA ASP A 39 8.55 12.87 -3.66
C ASP A 39 9.15 14.28 -3.67
N GLN A 40 10.41 14.40 -3.30
CA GLN A 40 11.17 15.66 -3.28
C GLN A 40 12.07 15.81 -4.50
N GLY A 41 12.11 14.84 -5.40
CA GLY A 41 12.90 14.86 -6.64
C GLY A 41 14.40 14.63 -6.44
N ASP A 42 14.83 14.18 -5.26
CA ASP A 42 16.25 13.94 -4.92
C ASP A 42 16.64 12.45 -5.02
N GLY A 43 15.74 11.61 -5.55
CA GLY A 43 15.94 10.17 -5.71
C GLY A 43 15.80 9.35 -4.42
N LEU A 44 15.44 9.99 -3.30
CA LEU A 44 15.22 9.32 -2.03
C LEU A 44 13.73 9.23 -1.71
N TRP A 45 13.27 8.03 -1.43
CA TRP A 45 11.89 7.75 -1.04
C TRP A 45 11.75 7.80 0.47
N ARG A 46 11.01 8.78 0.96
CA ARG A 46 10.81 9.01 2.39
C ARG A 46 9.44 8.55 2.85
N GLY A 47 9.39 8.08 4.09
CA GLY A 47 8.13 7.62 4.63
C GLY A 47 8.21 7.14 6.06
N SER A 48 7.19 6.42 6.47
CA SER A 48 7.17 5.70 7.73
C SER A 48 6.59 4.31 7.58
N VAL A 49 7.05 3.39 8.42
CA VAL A 49 6.50 2.03 8.50
C VAL A 49 6.17 1.73 9.97
N ARG A 50 4.95 1.29 10.19
CA ARG A 50 4.50 0.81 11.50
C ARG A 50 4.72 -0.69 11.60
N VAL A 51 5.57 -1.12 12.51
CA VAL A 51 5.92 -2.52 12.72
C VAL A 51 5.48 -2.96 14.12
N LYS A 52 4.92 -4.16 14.21
CA LYS A 52 4.49 -4.76 15.47
C LYS A 52 5.41 -5.90 15.85
N PHE A 53 6.09 -5.79 17.00
CA PHE A 53 6.94 -6.80 17.59
C PHE A 53 6.27 -7.36 18.85
N GLY A 54 5.42 -8.38 18.70
CA GLY A 54 4.60 -8.88 19.82
C GLY A 54 3.68 -7.78 20.38
N PRO A 55 3.79 -7.44 21.67
CA PRO A 55 2.99 -6.36 22.28
C PRO A 55 3.50 -4.96 21.92
N THR A 56 4.73 -4.85 21.39
CA THR A 56 5.37 -3.55 21.12
C THR A 56 5.09 -3.10 19.70
N VAL A 57 4.64 -1.86 19.55
CA VAL A 57 4.49 -1.19 18.25
C VAL A 57 5.58 -0.14 18.11
N ALA A 58 6.33 -0.21 17.02
CA ALA A 58 7.30 0.80 16.63
C ALA A 58 6.88 1.47 15.31
N ILE A 59 7.16 2.76 15.17
CA ILE A 59 6.96 3.50 13.93
C ILE A 59 8.33 4.04 13.53
N PHE A 60 8.90 3.43 12.49
CA PHE A 60 10.15 3.90 11.91
C PHE A 60 9.86 4.94 10.84
N ARG A 61 10.47 6.12 10.97
CA ARG A 61 10.50 7.13 9.92
C ARG A 61 11.87 7.10 9.27
N GLY A 62 11.89 7.17 7.95
CA GLY A 62 13.15 7.00 7.25
C GLY A 62 13.06 7.29 5.77
N GLU A 63 14.12 6.88 5.11
CA GLU A 63 14.27 7.02 3.67
C GLU A 63 14.90 5.77 3.08
N ALA A 64 14.66 5.54 1.81
CA ALA A 64 15.23 4.46 1.03
C ALA A 64 15.69 4.97 -0.34
N ASN A 65 16.81 4.42 -0.79
CA ASN A 65 17.26 4.49 -2.17
C ASN A 65 16.81 3.21 -2.89
N LEU A 66 16.25 3.36 -4.09
CA LEU A 66 15.78 2.26 -4.92
C LEU A 66 16.47 2.34 -6.27
N ALA A 67 17.21 1.30 -6.63
CA ALA A 67 17.86 1.18 -7.94
C ALA A 67 17.22 0.03 -8.73
N PHE A 68 16.55 0.37 -9.82
CA PHE A 68 15.83 -0.57 -10.67
C PHE A 68 16.70 -0.98 -11.87
N ASP A 69 16.78 -2.29 -12.11
CA ASP A 69 17.22 -2.89 -13.35
C ASP A 69 16.01 -3.55 -14.03
N HIS A 70 15.48 -2.88 -15.05
CA HIS A 70 14.28 -3.31 -15.73
C HIS A 70 14.50 -4.55 -16.60
N ASP A 71 15.69 -4.74 -17.14
CA ASP A 71 16.03 -5.90 -17.98
C ASP A 71 16.15 -7.15 -17.14
N ALA A 72 16.82 -7.04 -15.99
CA ALA A 72 16.97 -8.15 -15.03
C ALA A 72 15.74 -8.32 -14.13
N ARG A 73 14.79 -7.38 -14.14
CA ARG A 73 13.65 -7.28 -13.21
C ARG A 73 14.10 -7.41 -11.76
N THR A 74 15.07 -6.58 -11.39
CA THR A 74 15.60 -6.49 -10.04
C THR A 74 15.52 -5.08 -9.49
N CYS A 75 15.32 -4.97 -8.19
CA CYS A 75 15.39 -3.71 -7.46
C CYS A 75 16.33 -3.86 -6.28
N THR A 76 17.38 -3.07 -6.26
CA THR A 76 18.26 -2.95 -5.07
C THR A 76 17.69 -1.89 -4.14
N ILE A 77 17.64 -2.21 -2.87
CA ILE A 77 17.04 -1.36 -1.82
C ILE A 77 18.09 -1.10 -0.76
N GLU A 78 18.28 0.15 -0.42
CA GLU A 78 19.05 0.59 0.73
C GLU A 78 18.21 1.56 1.54
N GLY A 79 17.92 1.21 2.79
CA GLY A 79 17.03 1.97 3.65
C GLY A 79 17.61 2.25 5.02
N ARG A 80 17.25 3.40 5.58
CA ARG A 80 17.55 3.77 6.96
C ARG A 80 16.34 4.42 7.62
N GLY A 81 16.19 4.18 8.90
CA GLY A 81 15.07 4.71 9.65
C GLY A 81 15.38 4.90 11.14
N ILE A 82 14.61 5.76 11.77
CA ILE A 82 14.67 6.03 13.20
C ILE A 82 13.27 5.82 13.78
N ASP A 83 13.18 5.09 14.88
CA ASP A 83 11.94 4.96 15.64
C ASP A 83 11.41 6.32 16.09
N GLY A 84 10.10 6.48 16.13
CA GLY A 84 9.45 7.74 16.46
C GLY A 84 9.78 8.30 17.84
N ARG A 85 10.34 7.46 18.75
CA ARG A 85 10.90 7.87 20.04
C ARG A 85 12.36 8.29 19.96
N GLY A 86 12.99 8.16 18.78
CA GLY A 86 14.39 8.53 18.55
C GLY A 86 15.44 7.60 19.16
N ALA A 87 15.01 6.53 19.85
CA ALA A 87 15.90 5.66 20.64
C ALA A 87 16.46 4.48 19.84
N SER A 88 15.77 4.02 18.81
CA SER A 88 16.20 2.90 17.96
C SER A 88 16.41 3.34 16.52
N ARG A 89 17.41 2.74 15.87
CA ARG A 89 17.74 2.96 14.46
C ARG A 89 17.66 1.65 13.70
N ALA A 90 17.19 1.72 12.45
CA ALA A 90 17.15 0.59 11.55
C ALA A 90 17.95 0.90 10.29
N LEU A 91 18.69 -0.08 9.82
CA LEU A 91 19.34 -0.11 8.51
C LEU A 91 18.89 -1.38 7.80
N ALA A 92 18.57 -1.27 6.52
CA ALA A 92 18.19 -2.42 5.71
C ALA A 92 18.83 -2.29 4.32
N SER A 93 19.26 -3.42 3.79
CA SER A 93 19.73 -3.52 2.42
C SER A 93 19.30 -4.85 1.83
N GLY A 94 19.01 -4.88 0.54
CA GLY A 94 18.61 -6.10 -0.12
C GLY A 94 18.34 -5.93 -1.61
N VAL A 95 18.05 -7.06 -2.23
CA VAL A 95 17.66 -7.15 -3.64
C VAL A 95 16.34 -7.88 -3.72
N VAL A 96 15.43 -7.30 -4.45
CA VAL A 96 14.17 -7.93 -4.85
C VAL A 96 14.32 -8.35 -6.30
N LYS A 97 14.05 -9.62 -6.59
CA LYS A 97 14.06 -10.18 -7.94
C LYS A 97 12.70 -10.77 -8.29
N VAL A 98 12.27 -10.51 -9.51
CA VAL A 98 11.00 -10.98 -10.04
C VAL A 98 11.25 -11.90 -11.21
N SER A 99 10.65 -13.09 -11.23
CA SER A 99 10.77 -14.08 -12.30
C SER A 99 9.49 -14.87 -12.50
N GLY A 100 9.36 -15.55 -13.62
CA GLY A 100 8.18 -16.33 -13.97
C GLY A 100 7.57 -15.89 -15.31
N ALA A 101 6.35 -16.32 -15.58
CA ALA A 101 5.57 -15.95 -16.75
C ALA A 101 4.13 -15.59 -16.34
N ASP A 102 3.20 -16.55 -16.35
CA ASP A 102 1.81 -16.35 -15.93
C ASP A 102 1.64 -16.26 -14.40
N THR A 103 2.61 -16.78 -13.69
CA THR A 103 2.73 -16.71 -12.24
C THR A 103 4.10 -16.15 -11.89
N THR A 104 4.15 -15.23 -10.95
CA THR A 104 5.36 -14.53 -10.56
C THR A 104 5.96 -15.13 -9.30
N GLU A 105 7.25 -15.48 -9.34
CA GLU A 105 8.08 -15.69 -8.15
C GLU A 105 8.72 -14.34 -7.77
N LEU A 106 8.49 -13.91 -6.54
CA LEU A 106 9.15 -12.77 -5.92
C LEU A 106 10.16 -13.30 -4.91
N ALA A 107 11.45 -13.09 -5.18
CA ALA A 107 12.54 -13.42 -4.28
C ALA A 107 13.06 -12.13 -3.62
N VAL A 108 13.26 -12.18 -2.31
CA VAL A 108 13.77 -11.08 -1.50
C VAL A 108 14.98 -11.58 -0.71
N ASP A 109 16.15 -11.10 -1.07
CA ASP A 109 17.40 -11.40 -0.39
C ASP A 109 17.98 -10.13 0.22
N GLY A 110 18.27 -10.14 1.51
CA GLY A 110 18.77 -8.94 2.16
C GLY A 110 19.10 -9.14 3.62
N SER A 111 19.36 -8.03 4.27
CA SER A 111 19.63 -8.00 5.71
C SER A 111 19.13 -6.72 6.34
N PHE A 112 18.86 -6.78 7.62
CA PHE A 112 18.57 -5.59 8.40
C PHE A 112 19.27 -5.62 9.75
N THR A 113 19.51 -4.43 10.29
CA THR A 113 20.05 -4.23 11.63
C THR A 113 19.20 -3.23 12.36
N VAL A 114 18.79 -3.56 13.55
CA VAL A 114 18.15 -2.62 14.47
C VAL A 114 19.05 -2.44 15.66
N SER A 115 19.33 -1.19 16.03
CA SER A 115 20.10 -0.84 17.22
C SER A 115 19.23 -0.07 18.21
N GLY A 116 19.64 -0.09 19.50
CA GLY A 116 18.90 0.55 20.58
C GLY A 116 17.88 -0.37 21.25
N PRO A 117 16.88 0.16 21.97
CA PRO A 117 15.96 -0.64 22.79
C PRO A 117 15.16 -1.72 22.02
N LEU A 118 14.97 -1.55 20.72
CA LEU A 118 14.26 -2.52 19.89
C LEU A 118 15.14 -3.65 19.33
N GLU A 119 16.46 -3.61 19.56
CA GLU A 119 17.43 -4.58 19.02
C GLU A 119 17.11 -6.03 19.44
N THR A 120 16.82 -6.25 20.70
CA THR A 120 16.49 -7.59 21.22
C THR A 120 15.24 -8.17 20.54
N PHE A 121 14.22 -7.36 20.34
CA PHE A 121 12.99 -7.79 19.66
C PHE A 121 13.24 -8.07 18.18
N ALA A 122 14.05 -7.25 17.52
CA ALA A 122 14.41 -7.44 16.12
C ALA A 122 15.24 -8.72 15.92
N ASN A 123 16.17 -8.99 16.79
CA ASN A 123 17.00 -10.21 16.73
C ASN A 123 16.22 -11.48 17.06
N ALA A 124 15.27 -11.42 17.99
CA ALA A 124 14.47 -12.58 18.40
C ALA A 124 13.35 -12.93 17.43
N GLY A 125 12.71 -11.92 16.81
CA GLY A 125 11.49 -12.11 16.03
C GLY A 125 11.45 -11.40 14.67
N GLY A 126 12.48 -10.65 14.30
CA GLY A 126 12.46 -9.81 13.11
C GLY A 126 12.24 -10.57 11.80
N VAL A 127 12.80 -11.79 11.67
CA VAL A 127 12.57 -12.64 10.49
C VAL A 127 11.10 -13.04 10.37
N HIS A 128 10.44 -13.40 11.46
CA HIS A 128 9.03 -13.75 11.45
C HIS A 128 8.15 -12.56 11.08
N VAL A 129 8.49 -11.38 11.58
CA VAL A 129 7.82 -10.13 11.21
C VAL A 129 8.02 -9.82 9.72
N ALA A 130 9.23 -9.95 9.20
CA ALA A 130 9.52 -9.74 7.79
C ALA A 130 8.75 -10.71 6.88
N ARG A 131 8.66 -11.99 7.24
CA ARG A 131 7.83 -12.99 6.53
C ARG A 131 6.35 -12.63 6.52
N ALA A 132 5.83 -12.23 7.67
CA ALA A 132 4.42 -11.82 7.76
C ALA A 132 4.13 -10.59 6.90
N LEU A 133 5.02 -9.59 6.91
CA LEU A 133 4.90 -8.40 6.07
C LEU A 133 4.97 -8.75 4.57
N LEU A 134 5.85 -9.68 4.17
CA LEU A 134 5.97 -10.12 2.79
C LEU A 134 4.73 -10.88 2.32
N ALA A 135 4.15 -11.74 3.16
CA ALA A 135 2.91 -12.45 2.87
C ALA A 135 1.73 -11.49 2.68
N GLU A 136 1.57 -10.52 3.58
CA GLU A 136 0.55 -9.47 3.46
C GLU A 136 0.76 -8.58 2.25
N PHE A 137 2.00 -8.18 1.97
CA PHE A 137 2.37 -7.44 0.78
C PHE A 137 1.94 -8.17 -0.50
N SER A 138 2.24 -9.48 -0.61
CA SER A 138 1.87 -10.29 -1.76
C SER A 138 0.35 -10.39 -1.95
N ALA A 139 -0.40 -10.54 -0.85
CA ALA A 139 -1.85 -10.57 -0.88
C ALA A 139 -2.45 -9.21 -1.30
N ASN A 140 -1.90 -8.11 -0.77
CA ASN A 140 -2.33 -6.76 -1.12
C ASN A 140 -2.03 -6.42 -2.58
N MET A 141 -0.87 -6.86 -3.10
CA MET A 141 -0.51 -6.70 -4.50
C MET A 141 -1.48 -7.45 -5.42
N ALA A 142 -1.78 -8.71 -5.11
CA ALA A 142 -2.74 -9.50 -5.87
C ALA A 142 -4.13 -8.83 -5.91
N LYS A 143 -4.58 -8.30 -4.77
CA LYS A 143 -5.83 -7.55 -4.66
C LYS A 143 -5.82 -6.27 -5.50
N LEU A 144 -4.74 -5.49 -5.44
CA LEU A 144 -4.58 -4.26 -6.20
C LEU A 144 -4.67 -4.49 -7.71
N VAL A 145 -4.07 -5.59 -8.20
CA VAL A 145 -4.16 -5.96 -9.62
C VAL A 145 -5.56 -6.39 -10.00
N ALA A 146 -6.22 -7.21 -9.16
CA ALA A 146 -7.59 -7.63 -9.41
C ALA A 146 -8.56 -6.44 -9.49
N GLU A 147 -8.40 -5.44 -8.62
CA GLU A 147 -9.19 -4.21 -8.63
C GLU A 147 -8.95 -3.35 -9.88
N ARG A 148 -7.71 -3.31 -10.38
CA ARG A 148 -7.35 -2.57 -11.60
C ARG A 148 -7.69 -3.32 -12.88
N GLY A 149 -7.69 -4.64 -12.86
CA GLY A 149 -8.06 -5.51 -13.98
C GLY A 149 -9.57 -5.74 -14.12
N ALA A 150 -10.39 -5.34 -13.14
CA ALA A 150 -11.83 -5.39 -13.27
C ALA A 150 -12.26 -4.42 -14.37
N PRO A 151 -12.97 -4.88 -15.44
CA PRO A 151 -13.51 -3.97 -16.43
C PRO A 151 -14.45 -2.99 -15.71
N VAL A 152 -14.19 -1.70 -15.87
CA VAL A 152 -15.11 -0.66 -15.43
C VAL A 152 -16.40 -0.93 -16.20
N SER A 153 -17.39 -1.54 -15.56
CA SER A 153 -18.72 -1.67 -16.17
C SER A 153 -19.20 -0.26 -16.43
N PRO A 154 -19.48 0.11 -17.69
CA PRO A 154 -20.05 1.43 -17.97
C PRO A 154 -21.33 1.57 -17.14
N PRO A 155 -21.61 2.74 -16.58
CA PRO A 155 -22.84 2.97 -15.85
C PRO A 155 -24.01 2.58 -16.75
N PRO A 156 -25.07 1.93 -16.23
CA PRO A 156 -26.21 1.57 -17.03
C PRO A 156 -26.76 2.83 -17.68
N VAL A 157 -26.59 2.95 -19.00
CA VAL A 157 -27.23 3.97 -19.80
C VAL A 157 -28.72 3.64 -19.79
N SER A 158 -29.50 4.33 -18.97
CA SER A 158 -30.93 4.28 -19.05
C SER A 158 -31.35 4.66 -20.50
N PRO A 159 -32.13 3.85 -21.18
CA PRO A 159 -32.61 4.22 -22.50
C PRO A 159 -33.37 5.53 -22.38
N LEU A 160 -32.87 6.57 -23.05
CA LEU A 160 -33.61 7.79 -23.28
C LEU A 160 -34.86 7.43 -24.08
N ASN A 161 -36.02 7.45 -23.43
CA ASN A 161 -37.31 7.42 -24.12
C ASN A 161 -37.36 8.61 -25.07
N ALA A 162 -37.23 8.32 -26.36
CA ALA A 162 -37.59 9.26 -27.40
C ALA A 162 -39.13 9.32 -27.45
N GLY A 163 -39.67 10.43 -27.02
CA GLY A 163 -41.10 10.69 -27.19
C GLY A 163 -41.60 11.76 -26.24
N GLU A 164 -41.75 12.92 -26.75
CA GLU A 164 -42.66 14.01 -26.46
C GLU A 164 -42.03 15.37 -26.23
N LEU A 165 -42.11 16.21 -27.26
CA LEU A 165 -42.04 17.66 -27.09
C LEU A 165 -43.38 18.14 -26.50
N PRO A 166 -43.33 18.94 -25.47
CA PRO A 166 -44.33 20.00 -25.29
C PRO A 166 -43.65 21.38 -25.32
N THR A 167 -44.27 22.20 -26.12
CA THR A 167 -44.18 23.65 -26.25
C THR A 167 -44.06 24.39 -24.91
N ALA A 168 -43.22 25.41 -24.91
CA ALA A 168 -43.06 26.35 -23.82
C ALA A 168 -44.32 27.19 -23.54
N PRO A 169 -44.48 27.74 -22.32
CA PRO A 169 -44.31 29.17 -22.17
C PRO A 169 -43.35 29.62 -21.05
N ALA A 170 -42.86 30.82 -21.27
CA ALA A 170 -41.92 31.55 -20.44
C ALA A 170 -42.52 31.95 -19.07
N ASP A 171 -41.54 32.28 -18.16
CA ASP A 171 -41.71 32.90 -16.86
C ASP A 171 -41.86 31.95 -15.68
N ALA A 172 -40.70 31.77 -14.97
CA ALA A 172 -40.62 31.86 -13.51
C ALA A 172 -39.18 31.76 -13.01
N MET A 173 -38.68 32.85 -12.53
CA MET A 173 -37.70 33.11 -11.46
C MET A 173 -36.77 32.00 -10.96
N LEU A 174 -35.48 32.36 -10.96
CA LEU A 174 -34.36 31.67 -10.32
C LEU A 174 -34.67 31.32 -8.85
N ALA A 175 -34.53 30.03 -8.53
CA ALA A 175 -34.24 29.58 -7.17
C ALA A 175 -32.91 28.82 -7.19
N PRO A 176 -32.01 29.01 -6.19
CA PRO A 176 -30.73 28.34 -6.18
C PRO A 176 -30.88 26.85 -5.87
N PRO A 177 -29.97 25.98 -6.40
CA PRO A 177 -30.04 24.55 -6.18
C PRO A 177 -29.72 24.20 -4.71
N PRO A 178 -30.39 23.21 -4.11
CA PRO A 178 -30.03 22.72 -2.80
C PRO A 178 -28.67 21.99 -2.85
N ALA A 179 -27.81 22.32 -1.89
CA ALA A 179 -26.53 21.68 -1.70
C ALA A 179 -26.69 20.15 -1.53
N ALA A 180 -25.98 19.39 -2.33
CA ALA A 180 -25.90 17.94 -2.20
C ALA A 180 -25.25 17.59 -0.86
N ALA A 181 -25.99 16.92 0.02
CA ALA A 181 -25.48 16.35 1.24
C ALA A 181 -24.55 15.18 0.91
N GLU A 182 -23.27 15.35 1.08
CA GLU A 182 -22.29 14.27 1.03
C GLU A 182 -22.54 13.31 2.20
N LEU A 183 -23.17 12.18 1.92
CA LEU A 183 -23.26 11.06 2.86
C LEU A 183 -21.90 10.38 2.95
N SER A 184 -21.07 10.84 3.89
CA SER A 184 -19.79 10.24 4.21
C SER A 184 -20.01 8.82 4.77
N ALA A 185 -19.71 7.80 3.97
CA ALA A 185 -19.73 6.39 4.37
C ALA A 185 -18.85 6.10 5.61
N PHE A 186 -17.89 6.98 5.87
CA PHE A 186 -17.02 6.92 7.05
C PHE A 186 -17.77 7.11 8.37
N ASN A 187 -18.83 7.93 8.39
CA ASN A 187 -19.62 8.15 9.61
C ASN A 187 -20.51 6.96 10.00
N LEU A 188 -20.91 6.13 9.04
CA LEU A 188 -21.72 4.93 9.32
C LEU A 188 -20.86 3.81 9.90
N LEU A 189 -19.65 3.63 9.41
CA LEU A 189 -18.70 2.62 9.93
C LEU A 189 -18.22 2.98 11.34
N TRP A 190 -17.99 4.27 11.62
CA TRP A 190 -17.59 4.74 12.94
C TRP A 190 -18.68 4.55 14.00
N ARG A 191 -19.95 4.78 13.63
CA ARG A 191 -21.09 4.55 14.54
C ARG A 191 -21.32 3.06 14.82
N ALA A 192 -21.12 2.19 13.84
CA ALA A 192 -21.23 0.74 14.04
C ALA A 192 -20.13 0.19 14.96
N PHE A 193 -18.91 0.71 14.83
CA PHE A 193 -17.78 0.35 15.69
C PHE A 193 -17.99 0.79 17.14
N LEU A 194 -18.51 1.99 17.37
CA LEU A 194 -18.81 2.49 18.71
C LEU A 194 -20.00 1.78 19.39
N SER A 195 -20.97 1.28 18.62
CA SER A 195 -22.08 0.50 19.17
C SER A 195 -21.63 -0.88 19.64
N TRP A 196 -20.66 -1.49 18.95
CA TRP A 196 -20.07 -2.78 19.33
C TRP A 196 -19.23 -2.68 20.62
N LEU A 197 -18.57 -1.55 20.87
CA LEU A 197 -17.79 -1.30 22.09
C LEU A 197 -18.63 -0.99 23.34
N ARG A 198 -19.92 -0.63 23.17
CA ARG A 198 -20.85 -0.33 24.30
C ARG A 198 -21.75 -1.49 24.70
N GLY A 199 -21.61 -2.63 24.01
CA GLY A 199 -22.44 -3.81 24.25
C GLY A 199 -21.71 -4.91 25.02
N LYS A 200 -21.12 -4.59 26.17
CA LYS A 200 -20.83 -5.52 27.28
C LYS A 200 -20.64 -4.76 28.57
#